data_e6af9a24fae0cf527dfd1e7a3108d956
#
_entry.id   e6af9a24fae0cf527dfd1e7a3108d956
#
_cell.length_a   1.000
_cell.length_b   1.000
_cell.length_c   1.000
_cell.angle_alpha   90.00
_cell.angle_beta   90.00
_cell.angle_gamma   90.00
#
_symmetry.space_group_name_H-M   'P 1'
#
loop_
_entity.id
_entity.type
_entity.pdbx_description
1 polymer ?
#
loop_
_entity_poly.entity_id
_entity_poly.type
_entity_poly.pdbx_seq_one_letter_code
_entity_poly.pdbx_strand_id
1 'polypeptide(L)'
;LPDALNVVIENFSDATSRTLINFCRTSGKRVAVIMTEHLDFIKNEIYIHGDPLWSDNDYMNPVTQVSRIKNLMDCVQYIRCFFVLGDLPELLNINDMFPGIAVRTLPFPEIKKLSQADLAKAKNPTFDLAFTGVLTNHRTVLMKQLEKEMSLTYPGKFVSRKARNTINCSARIVLNIPQRKGWNWLSLMRVIAAFHSGRATISLGTVDNSKISACCIQLDISEADWIDGLREYASQWDITYQEAFKNYEDMVASFRRERPFPQDI
;
A
#
# COMPACT_ATOMS: atom_id res chain seq x y z
N LEU A 1 0.79 -7.06 27.20
CA LEU A 1 0.83 -8.41 27.73
C LEU A 1 2.30 -8.85 27.86
N PRO A 2 2.70 -9.57 28.94
CA PRO A 2 4.10 -9.91 29.18
C PRO A 2 4.73 -10.70 28.03
N ASP A 3 3.97 -11.59 27.41
CA ASP A 3 4.42 -12.49 26.36
C ASP A 3 3.95 -12.09 24.96
N ALA A 4 3.38 -10.89 24.82
CA ALA A 4 2.91 -10.43 23.53
C ALA A 4 4.05 -9.84 22.69
N LEU A 5 4.08 -10.18 21.40
CA LEU A 5 4.94 -9.53 20.44
C LEU A 5 4.48 -8.08 20.25
N ASN A 6 5.39 -7.14 20.49
CA ASN A 6 5.12 -5.73 20.17
C ASN A 6 5.42 -5.49 18.70
N VAL A 7 4.42 -5.00 17.96
CA VAL A 7 4.54 -4.77 16.53
C VAL A 7 4.39 -3.27 16.24
N VAL A 8 5.29 -2.74 15.44
CA VAL A 8 5.26 -1.35 14.97
C VAL A 8 5.27 -1.32 13.45
N ILE A 9 4.71 -0.25 12.88
CA ILE A 9 4.78 -0.02 11.44
C ILE A 9 6.03 0.81 11.16
N GLU A 10 6.77 0.48 10.11
CA GLU A 10 7.92 1.25 9.67
C GLU A 10 7.47 2.68 9.31
N ASN A 11 7.92 3.62 10.12
CA ASN A 11 7.79 5.06 9.93
C ASN A 11 8.79 5.75 10.85
N PHE A 12 10.08 5.56 10.56
CA PHE A 12 11.16 5.97 11.43
C PHE A 12 11.51 7.44 11.23
N SER A 13 10.97 8.29 12.08
CA SER A 13 11.44 9.65 12.31
C SER A 13 12.30 9.70 13.57
N ASP A 14 13.01 10.79 13.80
CA ASP A 14 13.79 11.01 15.04
C ASP A 14 12.93 10.85 16.30
N ALA A 15 11.68 11.27 16.26
CA ALA A 15 10.76 11.15 17.42
C ALA A 15 10.32 9.69 17.63
N THR A 16 9.93 9.00 16.56
CA THR A 16 9.44 7.62 16.67
C THR A 16 10.55 6.64 16.99
N SER A 17 11.76 6.82 16.45
CA SER A 17 12.92 5.97 16.79
C SER A 17 13.33 6.13 18.24
N ARG A 18 13.40 7.36 18.76
CA ARG A 18 13.69 7.62 20.20
C ARG A 18 12.65 6.97 21.10
N THR A 19 11.36 7.10 20.77
CA THR A 19 10.27 6.49 21.53
C THR A 19 10.40 4.97 21.57
N LEU A 20 10.69 4.35 20.42
CA LEU A 20 10.89 2.90 20.31
C LEU A 20 12.12 2.45 21.13
N ILE A 21 13.25 3.13 20.97
CA ILE A 21 14.48 2.83 21.72
C ILE A 21 14.24 2.91 23.24
N ASN A 22 13.59 3.98 23.71
CA ASN A 22 13.27 4.14 25.13
C ASN A 22 12.33 3.03 25.62
N PHE A 23 11.29 2.70 24.86
CA PHE A 23 10.40 1.59 25.21
C PHE A 23 11.18 0.27 25.33
N CYS A 24 12.02 -0.05 24.35
CA CYS A 24 12.77 -1.30 24.37
C CYS A 24 13.78 -1.36 25.52
N ARG A 25 14.47 -0.25 25.83
CA ARG A 25 15.41 -0.15 26.95
C ARG A 25 14.73 -0.32 28.29
N THR A 26 13.59 0.34 28.48
CA THR A 26 12.87 0.32 29.77
C THR A 26 12.12 -0.99 30.01
N SER A 27 11.60 -1.62 28.95
CA SER A 27 10.83 -2.86 29.05
C SER A 27 11.68 -4.13 28.92
N GLY A 28 12.93 -4.03 28.43
CA GLY A 28 13.76 -5.18 28.07
C GLY A 28 13.23 -5.97 26.85
N LYS A 29 12.25 -5.42 26.11
CA LYS A 29 11.58 -6.10 24.99
C LYS A 29 12.12 -5.67 23.65
N ARG A 30 12.03 -6.56 22.67
CA ARG A 30 12.23 -6.26 21.26
C ARG A 30 10.88 -6.11 20.54
N VAL A 31 10.90 -5.49 19.37
CA VAL A 31 9.72 -5.27 18.52
C VAL A 31 9.87 -6.00 17.19
N ALA A 32 8.74 -6.34 16.58
CA ALA A 32 8.69 -6.67 15.17
C ALA A 32 8.27 -5.41 14.38
N VAL A 33 8.77 -5.28 13.17
CA VAL A 33 8.52 -4.11 12.31
C VAL A 33 7.80 -4.55 11.05
N ILE A 34 6.60 -4.03 10.80
CA ILE A 34 5.93 -4.17 9.50
C ILE A 34 6.53 -3.15 8.56
N MET A 35 7.17 -3.64 7.52
CA MET A 35 7.75 -2.78 6.49
C MET A 35 6.64 -2.23 5.57
N THR A 36 6.74 -0.96 5.24
CA THR A 36 5.79 -0.24 4.37
C THR A 36 6.45 0.34 3.12
N GLU A 37 7.77 0.34 3.09
CA GLU A 37 8.56 0.79 1.96
C GLU A 37 9.30 -0.40 1.34
N HIS A 38 9.39 -0.38 0.02
CA HIS A 38 10.22 -1.33 -0.72
C HIS A 38 11.68 -0.93 -0.55
N LEU A 39 12.41 -1.69 0.26
CA LEU A 39 13.85 -1.54 0.43
C LEU A 39 14.58 -2.71 -0.22
N ASP A 40 15.64 -2.41 -0.92
CA ASP A 40 16.51 -3.41 -1.51
C ASP A 40 17.98 -3.03 -1.30
N PHE A 41 18.85 -4.04 -1.24
CA PHE A 41 20.28 -3.86 -1.08
C PHE A 41 21.01 -4.52 -2.25
N ILE A 42 21.46 -3.71 -3.18
CA ILE A 42 22.07 -4.16 -4.44
C ILE A 42 23.46 -3.56 -4.55
N LYS A 43 24.48 -4.40 -4.73
CA LYS A 43 25.88 -3.97 -4.95
C LYS A 43 26.37 -2.98 -3.88
N ASN A 44 26.04 -3.24 -2.61
CA ASN A 44 26.39 -2.40 -1.46
C ASN A 44 25.72 -1.01 -1.44
N GLU A 45 24.67 -0.83 -2.19
CA GLU A 45 23.84 0.37 -2.17
C GLU A 45 22.42 0.07 -1.74
N ILE A 46 21.78 1.03 -1.06
CA ILE A 46 20.38 0.94 -0.64
C ILE A 46 19.50 1.58 -1.72
N TYR A 47 18.50 0.83 -2.13
CA TYR A 47 17.45 1.28 -3.05
C TYR A 47 16.13 1.39 -2.30
N ILE A 48 15.36 2.42 -2.61
CA ILE A 48 13.98 2.58 -2.16
C ILE A 48 13.11 2.63 -3.41
N HIS A 49 12.18 1.69 -3.52
CA HIS A 49 11.28 1.60 -4.67
C HIS A 49 12.00 1.55 -6.03
N GLY A 50 13.15 0.91 -6.07
CA GLY A 50 13.94 0.75 -7.28
C GLY A 50 14.85 1.93 -7.63
N ASP A 51 14.87 3.00 -6.83
CA ASP A 51 15.82 4.11 -6.98
C ASP A 51 16.90 4.08 -5.89
N PRO A 52 18.13 4.46 -6.22
CA PRO A 52 19.16 4.66 -5.21
C PRO A 52 18.69 5.60 -4.09
N LEU A 53 19.10 5.36 -2.85
CA LEU A 53 18.70 6.14 -1.68
C LEU A 53 18.95 7.65 -1.84
N TRP A 54 19.96 8.02 -2.63
CA TRP A 54 20.38 9.39 -2.88
C TRP A 54 19.66 10.06 -4.07
N SER A 55 18.70 9.39 -4.68
CA SER A 55 17.93 9.95 -5.79
C SER A 55 17.08 11.13 -5.33
N ASP A 56 17.07 12.19 -6.12
CA ASP A 56 16.20 13.35 -5.92
C ASP A 56 15.17 13.41 -7.05
N ASN A 57 13.93 13.26 -6.69
CA ASN A 57 12.80 13.32 -7.61
C ASN A 57 11.52 13.73 -6.87
N ASP A 58 10.42 13.89 -7.56
CA ASP A 58 9.12 14.30 -7.01
C ASP A 58 8.67 13.55 -5.76
N TYR A 59 9.07 12.29 -5.64
CA TYR A 59 8.71 11.42 -4.53
C TYR A 59 9.80 11.31 -3.49
N MET A 60 11.04 11.24 -3.94
CA MET A 60 12.19 10.97 -3.09
C MET A 60 12.98 12.25 -2.81
N ASN A 61 12.91 12.71 -1.56
CA ASN A 61 13.88 13.68 -1.06
C ASN A 61 15.01 12.91 -0.36
N PRO A 62 16.25 12.95 -0.85
CA PRO A 62 17.35 12.17 -0.30
C PRO A 62 17.58 12.43 1.19
N VAL A 63 17.45 13.67 1.65
CA VAL A 63 17.59 13.99 3.08
C VAL A 63 16.56 13.25 3.93
N THR A 64 15.31 13.24 3.51
CA THR A 64 14.23 12.54 4.21
C THR A 64 14.45 11.04 4.22
N GLN A 65 14.81 10.45 3.08
CA GLN A 65 14.99 9.01 2.95
C GLN A 65 16.23 8.52 3.71
N VAL A 66 17.31 9.25 3.64
CA VAL A 66 18.53 8.97 4.42
C VAL A 66 18.23 9.04 5.92
N SER A 67 17.46 10.06 6.36
CA SER A 67 17.04 10.16 7.76
C SER A 67 16.21 8.96 8.20
N ARG A 68 15.26 8.49 7.37
CA ARG A 68 14.46 7.28 7.66
C ARG A 68 15.34 6.04 7.83
N ILE A 69 16.24 5.80 6.88
CA ILE A 69 17.15 4.64 6.95
C ILE A 69 18.07 4.75 8.15
N LYS A 70 18.66 5.92 8.40
CA LYS A 70 19.46 6.13 9.61
C LYS A 70 18.68 5.80 10.88
N ASN A 71 17.46 6.30 11.02
CA ASN A 71 16.61 6.02 12.18
C ASN A 71 16.22 4.56 12.31
N LEU A 72 16.03 3.85 11.19
CA LEU A 72 15.85 2.39 11.17
C LEU A 72 17.11 1.68 11.68
N MET A 73 18.30 2.09 11.19
CA MET A 73 19.59 1.53 11.64
C MET A 73 19.83 1.75 13.14
N ASP A 74 19.51 2.92 13.67
CA ASP A 74 19.61 3.20 15.10
C ASP A 74 18.71 2.29 15.97
N CYS A 75 17.63 1.78 15.39
CA CYS A 75 16.70 0.87 16.07
C CYS A 75 17.03 -0.61 15.88
N VAL A 76 17.93 -0.98 14.98
CA VAL A 76 18.14 -2.37 14.52
C VAL A 76 18.38 -3.38 15.64
N GLN A 77 19.13 -3.01 16.67
CA GLN A 77 19.41 -3.88 17.83
C GLN A 77 18.16 -4.23 18.65
N TYR A 78 17.08 -3.46 18.51
CA TYR A 78 15.80 -3.67 19.19
C TYR A 78 14.76 -4.34 18.29
N ILE A 79 15.12 -4.61 17.03
CA ILE A 79 14.25 -5.31 16.10
C ILE A 79 14.45 -6.81 16.22
N ARG A 80 13.37 -7.55 16.44
CA ARG A 80 13.37 -9.01 16.49
C ARG A 80 13.20 -9.62 15.11
N CYS A 81 12.28 -9.08 14.31
CA CYS A 81 12.03 -9.51 12.94
C CYS A 81 11.40 -8.41 12.13
N PHE A 82 11.53 -8.50 10.82
CA PHE A 82 10.76 -7.73 9.85
C PHE A 82 9.58 -8.55 9.37
N PHE A 83 8.44 -7.88 9.24
CA PHE A 83 7.26 -8.43 8.60
C PHE A 83 7.06 -7.81 7.22
N VAL A 84 6.82 -8.67 6.23
CA VAL A 84 6.37 -8.33 4.89
C VAL A 84 4.92 -8.76 4.74
N LEU A 85 4.07 -7.88 4.21
CA LEU A 85 2.67 -8.18 3.96
C LEU A 85 2.51 -8.89 2.62
N GLY A 86 1.96 -10.10 2.66
CA GLY A 86 1.69 -10.86 1.44
C GLY A 86 2.98 -11.23 0.68
N ASP A 87 2.94 -11.10 -0.63
CA ASP A 87 4.05 -11.40 -1.54
C ASP A 87 4.72 -10.14 -2.10
N LEU A 88 4.57 -9.02 -1.41
CA LEU A 88 5.19 -7.78 -1.84
C LEU A 88 6.72 -7.93 -1.88
N PRO A 89 7.38 -7.44 -2.94
CA PRO A 89 8.82 -7.63 -3.13
C PRO A 89 9.67 -6.64 -2.31
N GLU A 90 9.14 -6.11 -1.21
CA GLU A 90 9.72 -4.98 -0.50
C GLU A 90 11.05 -5.26 0.18
N LEU A 91 11.42 -6.53 0.37
CA LEU A 91 12.57 -6.88 1.19
C LEU A 91 13.38 -8.03 0.61
N LEU A 92 13.57 -8.09 -0.69
CA LEU A 92 14.25 -9.22 -1.34
C LEU A 92 15.64 -9.50 -0.77
N ASN A 93 16.42 -8.47 -0.49
CA ASN A 93 17.80 -8.57 -0.01
C ASN A 93 17.99 -7.93 1.37
N ILE A 94 16.93 -7.88 2.19
CA ILE A 94 17.00 -7.25 3.52
C ILE A 94 18.00 -7.97 4.45
N ASN A 95 18.18 -9.27 4.28
CA ASN A 95 19.13 -10.06 5.09
C ASN A 95 20.59 -9.69 4.80
N ASP A 96 20.90 -9.17 3.60
CA ASP A 96 22.23 -8.68 3.27
C ASP A 96 22.51 -7.35 3.99
N MET A 97 21.49 -6.55 4.18
CA MET A 97 21.56 -5.28 4.89
C MET A 97 21.49 -5.47 6.42
N PHE A 98 20.69 -6.43 6.90
CA PHE A 98 20.47 -6.70 8.31
C PHE A 98 20.70 -8.19 8.65
N PRO A 99 21.94 -8.67 8.59
CA PRO A 99 22.24 -10.06 8.89
C PRO A 99 21.82 -10.42 10.32
N GLY A 100 21.17 -11.56 10.47
CA GLY A 100 20.70 -12.07 11.75
C GLY A 100 19.34 -11.55 12.22
N ILE A 101 18.66 -10.68 11.44
CA ILE A 101 17.26 -10.33 11.69
C ILE A 101 16.37 -11.19 10.79
N ALA A 102 15.44 -11.92 11.40
CA ALA A 102 14.51 -12.75 10.65
C ALA A 102 13.53 -11.88 9.83
N VAL A 103 13.25 -12.33 8.61
CA VAL A 103 12.16 -11.81 7.79
C VAL A 103 11.02 -12.83 7.78
N ARG A 104 9.81 -12.40 8.03
CA ARG A 104 8.62 -13.24 8.08
C ARG A 104 7.50 -12.62 7.25
N THR A 105 6.85 -13.45 6.47
CA THR A 105 5.68 -13.04 5.69
C THR A 105 4.43 -13.06 6.58
N LEU A 106 3.68 -11.97 6.59
CA LEU A 106 2.33 -11.95 7.13
C LEU A 106 1.34 -12.24 5.99
N PRO A 107 0.37 -13.12 6.20
CA PRO A 107 -0.67 -13.34 5.20
C PRO A 107 -1.48 -12.07 4.99
N PHE A 108 -2.08 -11.95 3.80
CA PHE A 108 -3.02 -10.88 3.51
C PHE A 108 -4.15 -10.86 4.55
N PRO A 109 -4.62 -9.67 4.98
CA PRO A 109 -5.70 -9.57 5.97
C PRO A 109 -7.01 -10.12 5.41
N GLU A 110 -7.78 -10.79 6.26
CA GLU A 110 -9.18 -11.08 5.93
C GLU A 110 -9.99 -9.80 6.01
N ILE A 111 -10.77 -9.54 4.98
CA ILE A 111 -11.69 -8.41 4.92
C ILE A 111 -13.11 -8.99 4.90
N LYS A 112 -13.96 -8.51 5.79
CA LYS A 112 -15.35 -8.90 5.77
C LYS A 112 -16.03 -8.23 4.57
N LYS A 113 -16.63 -9.04 3.71
CA LYS A 113 -17.45 -8.54 2.60
C LYS A 113 -18.60 -7.69 3.15
N LEU A 114 -18.82 -6.54 2.54
CA LEU A 114 -19.95 -5.70 2.88
C LEU A 114 -21.26 -6.42 2.51
N SER A 115 -22.25 -6.34 3.40
CA SER A 115 -23.57 -6.86 3.14
C SER A 115 -24.24 -6.08 1.99
N GLN A 116 -25.22 -6.70 1.34
CA GLN A 116 -26.02 -6.01 0.33
C GLN A 116 -26.70 -4.76 0.89
N ALA A 117 -27.11 -4.79 2.18
CA ALA A 117 -27.68 -3.63 2.86
C ALA A 117 -26.66 -2.50 3.06
N ASP A 118 -25.39 -2.83 3.35
CA ASP A 118 -24.33 -1.83 3.49
C ASP A 118 -23.92 -1.26 2.12
N LEU A 119 -23.85 -2.11 1.09
CA LEU A 119 -23.67 -1.66 -0.29
C LEU A 119 -24.85 -0.79 -0.75
N ALA A 120 -26.08 -1.13 -0.34
CA ALA A 120 -27.27 -0.34 -0.65
C ALA A 120 -27.22 1.06 -0.01
N LYS A 121 -26.69 1.19 1.22
CA LYS A 121 -26.46 2.51 1.85
C LYS A 121 -25.38 3.33 1.11
N ALA A 122 -24.44 2.64 0.47
CA ALA A 122 -23.40 3.23 -0.36
C ALA A 122 -23.82 3.42 -1.83
N LYS A 123 -25.12 3.24 -2.17
CA LYS A 123 -25.61 3.10 -3.55
C LYS A 123 -25.62 4.35 -4.41
N ASN A 124 -25.45 5.53 -3.84
CA ASN A 124 -25.43 6.75 -4.62
C ASN A 124 -24.07 7.45 -4.52
N PRO A 125 -23.03 6.91 -5.16
CA PRO A 125 -21.76 7.61 -5.25
C PRO A 125 -21.96 8.93 -5.98
N THR A 126 -21.42 9.99 -5.40
CA THR A 126 -21.52 11.35 -5.95
C THR A 126 -20.52 11.56 -7.09
N PHE A 127 -19.43 10.77 -7.06
CA PHE A 127 -18.31 10.85 -8.00
C PHE A 127 -18.10 9.52 -8.72
N ASP A 128 -17.56 9.57 -9.92
CA ASP A 128 -17.12 8.38 -10.62
C ASP A 128 -15.84 7.82 -10.01
N LEU A 129 -14.91 8.71 -9.65
CA LEU A 129 -13.56 8.36 -9.25
C LEU A 129 -13.17 9.02 -7.93
N ALA A 130 -12.40 8.28 -7.09
CA ALA A 130 -11.72 8.83 -5.92
C ALA A 130 -10.24 8.52 -5.95
N PHE A 131 -9.41 9.47 -5.54
CA PHE A 131 -7.99 9.28 -5.32
C PHE A 131 -7.57 9.88 -3.97
N THR A 132 -6.93 9.11 -3.11
CA THR A 132 -6.56 9.54 -1.75
C THR A 132 -5.05 9.52 -1.49
N GLY A 133 -4.24 9.61 -2.55
CA GLY A 133 -2.79 9.72 -2.47
C GLY A 133 -2.29 11.17 -2.47
N VAL A 134 -1.02 11.34 -2.14
CA VAL A 134 -0.31 12.62 -2.35
C VAL A 134 -0.14 12.86 -3.84
N LEU A 135 -0.29 14.09 -4.28
CA LEU A 135 -0.06 14.46 -5.68
C LEU A 135 1.44 14.62 -5.94
N THR A 136 1.91 13.98 -6.99
CA THR A 136 3.20 14.21 -7.65
C THR A 136 2.95 14.85 -9.01
N ASN A 137 3.98 15.29 -9.73
CA ASN A 137 3.82 15.84 -11.07
C ASN A 137 3.11 14.84 -11.99
N HIS A 138 3.52 13.58 -11.98
CA HIS A 138 2.90 12.52 -12.78
C HIS A 138 1.41 12.36 -12.45
N ARG A 139 1.06 12.28 -11.17
CA ARG A 139 -0.32 12.17 -10.71
C ARG A 139 -1.16 13.39 -11.10
N THR A 140 -0.59 14.59 -10.94
CA THR A 140 -1.26 15.84 -11.28
C THR A 140 -1.63 15.91 -12.76
N VAL A 141 -0.76 15.43 -13.65
CA VAL A 141 -1.06 15.37 -15.10
C VAL A 141 -2.25 14.45 -15.37
N LEU A 142 -2.23 13.23 -14.82
CA LEU A 142 -3.33 12.27 -15.01
C LEU A 142 -4.63 12.75 -14.38
N MET A 143 -4.59 13.35 -13.18
CA MET A 143 -5.77 13.88 -12.52
C MET A 143 -6.43 14.99 -13.35
N LYS A 144 -5.64 15.92 -13.88
CA LYS A 144 -6.16 16.99 -14.77
C LYS A 144 -6.75 16.45 -16.07
N GLN A 145 -6.26 15.32 -16.58
CA GLN A 145 -6.85 14.67 -17.74
C GLN A 145 -8.20 14.05 -17.37
N LEU A 146 -8.25 13.31 -16.25
CA LEU A 146 -9.48 12.66 -15.77
C LEU A 146 -10.58 13.67 -15.41
N GLU A 147 -10.26 14.80 -14.80
CA GLU A 147 -11.22 15.84 -14.43
C GLU A 147 -12.02 16.42 -15.63
N LYS A 148 -11.47 16.30 -16.83
CA LYS A 148 -12.17 16.74 -18.06
C LYS A 148 -13.21 15.73 -18.54
N GLU A 149 -13.06 14.47 -18.13
CA GLU A 149 -13.77 13.33 -18.69
C GLU A 149 -14.74 12.66 -17.71
N MET A 150 -14.46 12.76 -16.40
CA MET A 150 -15.20 12.07 -15.36
C MET A 150 -15.27 12.90 -14.07
N SER A 151 -16.30 12.67 -13.27
CA SER A 151 -16.39 13.33 -11.96
C SER A 151 -15.40 12.70 -10.99
N LEU A 152 -14.52 13.52 -10.40
CA LEU A 152 -13.39 13.08 -9.61
C LEU A 152 -13.32 13.78 -8.25
N THR A 153 -13.02 13.04 -7.19
CA THR A 153 -12.77 13.60 -5.86
C THR A 153 -11.40 13.22 -5.34
N TYR A 154 -10.66 14.19 -4.82
CA TYR A 154 -9.39 13.96 -4.14
C TYR A 154 -9.05 15.12 -3.19
N PRO A 155 -8.45 14.82 -2.01
CA PRO A 155 -8.19 15.85 -0.99
C PRO A 155 -6.93 16.69 -1.26
N GLY A 156 -6.05 16.28 -2.19
CA GLY A 156 -4.76 16.94 -2.46
C GLY A 156 -3.74 16.93 -1.31
N LYS A 157 -4.09 16.38 -0.18
CA LYS A 157 -3.25 16.32 1.04
C LYS A 157 -3.49 15.03 1.82
N PHE A 158 -2.66 14.76 2.80
CA PHE A 158 -2.90 13.67 3.73
C PHE A 158 -4.19 13.87 4.52
N VAL A 159 -4.98 12.82 4.62
CA VAL A 159 -6.24 12.81 5.36
C VAL A 159 -6.25 11.68 6.39
N SER A 160 -7.06 11.83 7.43
CA SER A 160 -7.27 10.77 8.41
C SER A 160 -7.91 9.54 7.76
N ARG A 161 -7.77 8.37 8.41
CA ARG A 161 -8.42 7.14 7.98
C ARG A 161 -9.93 7.30 7.77
N LYS A 162 -10.59 8.02 8.71
CA LYS A 162 -12.04 8.28 8.62
C LYS A 162 -12.37 9.09 7.38
N ALA A 163 -11.67 10.20 7.14
CA ALA A 163 -11.89 11.05 5.97
C ALA A 163 -11.60 10.30 4.66
N ARG A 164 -10.51 9.50 4.61
CA ARG A 164 -10.21 8.65 3.46
C ARG A 164 -11.35 7.69 3.13
N ASN A 165 -11.88 7.01 4.16
CA ASN A 165 -12.99 6.07 3.95
C ASN A 165 -14.24 6.81 3.45
N THR A 166 -14.54 7.99 3.95
CA THR A 166 -15.65 8.82 3.45
C THR A 166 -15.47 9.16 1.98
N ILE A 167 -14.25 9.58 1.58
CA ILE A 167 -13.93 9.90 0.17
C ILE A 167 -14.09 8.64 -0.69
N ASN A 168 -13.53 7.51 -0.28
CA ASN A 168 -13.65 6.26 -1.03
C ASN A 168 -15.11 5.84 -1.20
N CYS A 169 -15.94 5.94 -0.15
CA CYS A 169 -17.36 5.63 -0.21
C CYS A 169 -18.16 6.56 -1.14
N SER A 170 -17.71 7.81 -1.34
CA SER A 170 -18.40 8.77 -2.18
C SER A 170 -18.21 8.57 -3.69
N ALA A 171 -17.32 7.69 -4.09
CA ALA A 171 -17.00 7.40 -5.48
C ALA A 171 -17.40 5.98 -5.89
N ARG A 172 -17.49 5.72 -7.19
CA ARG A 172 -17.72 4.40 -7.77
C ARG A 172 -16.46 3.54 -7.74
N ILE A 173 -15.33 4.14 -8.11
CA ILE A 173 -14.02 3.48 -8.23
C ILE A 173 -12.99 4.24 -7.40
N VAL A 174 -12.07 3.51 -6.78
CA VAL A 174 -10.88 4.06 -6.13
C VAL A 174 -9.69 3.88 -7.07
N LEU A 175 -9.01 4.97 -7.37
CA LEU A 175 -7.85 4.94 -8.25
C LEU A 175 -6.57 4.58 -7.49
N ASN A 176 -5.75 3.72 -8.10
CA ASN A 176 -4.34 3.61 -7.81
C ASN A 176 -3.56 4.26 -8.96
N ILE A 177 -2.85 5.33 -8.67
CA ILE A 177 -1.95 5.99 -9.63
C ILE A 177 -0.56 5.91 -9.02
N PRO A 178 0.43 5.36 -9.74
CA PRO A 178 1.81 5.30 -9.26
C PRO A 178 2.37 6.70 -9.03
N GLN A 179 3.38 6.79 -8.20
CA GLN A 179 3.94 8.11 -7.84
C GLN A 179 4.70 8.74 -9.01
N ARG A 180 5.25 7.91 -9.88
CA ARG A 180 5.95 8.31 -11.10
C ARG A 180 5.64 7.35 -12.25
N LYS A 181 5.89 7.79 -13.46
CA LYS A 181 5.77 6.96 -14.66
C LYS A 181 6.73 5.76 -14.59
N GLY A 182 6.27 4.59 -15.00
CA GLY A 182 7.07 3.37 -15.02
C GLY A 182 7.24 2.67 -13.68
N TRP A 183 6.57 3.13 -12.63
CA TRP A 183 6.55 2.46 -11.34
C TRP A 183 5.56 1.28 -11.37
N ASN A 184 6.05 0.10 -11.06
CA ASN A 184 5.32 -1.16 -11.29
C ASN A 184 4.58 -1.72 -10.07
N TRP A 185 4.61 -1.02 -8.93
CA TRP A 185 4.01 -1.56 -7.71
C TRP A 185 2.62 -1.00 -7.45
N LEU A 186 1.70 -1.92 -7.12
CA LEU A 186 0.39 -1.59 -6.58
C LEU A 186 0.50 -1.26 -5.09
N SER A 187 -0.25 -0.27 -4.66
CA SER A 187 -0.40 0.01 -3.24
C SER A 187 -1.39 -0.97 -2.61
N LEU A 188 -0.90 -2.05 -1.99
CA LEU A 188 -1.72 -3.01 -1.23
C LEU A 188 -2.70 -2.30 -0.28
N MET A 189 -2.20 -1.31 0.48
CA MET A 189 -3.03 -0.60 1.45
C MET A 189 -4.17 0.19 0.80
N ARG A 190 -4.02 0.61 -0.46
CA ARG A 190 -5.08 1.29 -1.20
C ARG A 190 -6.16 0.30 -1.65
N VAL A 191 -5.75 -0.85 -2.16
CA VAL A 191 -6.67 -1.93 -2.55
C VAL A 191 -7.49 -2.39 -1.34
N ILE A 192 -6.84 -2.67 -0.21
CA ILE A 192 -7.51 -3.04 1.04
C ILE A 192 -8.49 -1.94 1.51
N ALA A 193 -8.07 -0.66 1.45
CA ALA A 193 -8.93 0.45 1.86
C ALA A 193 -10.15 0.63 0.94
N ALA A 194 -10.01 0.35 -0.35
CA ALA A 194 -11.11 0.36 -1.30
C ALA A 194 -12.12 -0.75 -0.96
N PHE A 195 -11.66 -1.98 -0.72
CA PHE A 195 -12.53 -3.09 -0.33
C PHE A 195 -13.30 -2.82 0.97
N HIS A 196 -12.65 -2.23 1.98
CA HIS A 196 -13.34 -1.79 3.21
C HIS A 196 -14.43 -0.74 2.96
N SER A 197 -14.36 -0.05 1.83
CA SER A 197 -15.33 0.97 1.42
C SER A 197 -16.36 0.44 0.40
N GLY A 198 -16.33 -0.86 0.09
CA GLY A 198 -17.19 -1.49 -0.92
C GLY A 198 -16.87 -1.03 -2.33
N ARG A 199 -15.61 -0.78 -2.62
CA ARG A 199 -15.14 -0.28 -3.93
C ARG A 199 -14.02 -1.14 -4.47
N ALA A 200 -13.98 -1.29 -5.79
CA ALA A 200 -12.82 -1.83 -6.47
C ALA A 200 -11.74 -0.75 -6.64
N THR A 201 -10.51 -1.21 -6.81
CA THR A 201 -9.39 -0.35 -7.21
C THR A 201 -9.10 -0.58 -8.68
N ILE A 202 -8.93 0.51 -9.43
CA ILE A 202 -8.38 0.49 -10.79
C ILE A 202 -7.04 1.19 -10.75
N SER A 203 -6.01 0.51 -11.27
CA SER A 203 -4.66 1.04 -11.36
C SER A 203 -4.38 1.58 -12.75
N LEU A 204 -3.83 2.77 -12.82
CA LEU A 204 -3.53 3.47 -14.06
C LEU A 204 -2.00 3.49 -14.31
N GLY A 205 -1.56 2.87 -15.40
CA GLY A 205 -0.16 2.91 -15.80
C GLY A 205 0.81 2.10 -14.93
N THR A 206 0.30 1.10 -14.23
CA THR A 206 1.09 0.10 -13.49
C THR A 206 1.03 -1.24 -14.21
N VAL A 207 2.11 -1.99 -14.17
CA VAL A 207 2.15 -3.40 -14.59
C VAL A 207 2.71 -4.19 -13.40
N ASP A 208 1.83 -4.60 -12.49
CA ASP A 208 2.17 -5.36 -11.29
C ASP A 208 1.73 -6.82 -11.46
N ASN A 209 2.61 -7.76 -11.12
CA ASN A 209 2.37 -9.19 -11.21
C ASN A 209 2.29 -9.87 -9.83
N SER A 210 2.24 -9.10 -8.75
CA SER A 210 2.03 -9.63 -7.40
C SER A 210 0.65 -10.28 -7.25
N LYS A 211 0.45 -11.13 -6.25
CA LYS A 211 -0.85 -11.79 -6.04
C LYS A 211 -2.00 -10.78 -5.85
N ILE A 212 -1.73 -9.64 -5.24
CA ILE A 212 -2.75 -8.58 -5.09
C ILE A 212 -3.17 -7.97 -6.43
N SER A 213 -2.34 -8.04 -7.46
CA SER A 213 -2.65 -7.52 -8.79
C SER A 213 -3.86 -8.22 -9.43
N ALA A 214 -4.07 -9.49 -9.12
CA ALA A 214 -5.24 -10.25 -9.56
C ALA A 214 -6.58 -9.73 -8.99
N CYS A 215 -6.51 -8.89 -7.95
CA CYS A 215 -7.66 -8.30 -7.29
C CYS A 215 -7.87 -6.83 -7.70
N CYS A 216 -7.14 -6.36 -8.70
CA CYS A 216 -7.13 -4.97 -9.15
C CYS A 216 -7.11 -4.94 -10.68
N ILE A 217 -7.95 -4.12 -11.26
CA ILE A 217 -7.91 -3.88 -12.71
C ILE A 217 -6.73 -2.96 -13.00
N GLN A 218 -5.91 -3.31 -13.97
CA GLN A 218 -4.78 -2.49 -14.40
C GLN A 218 -5.04 -2.01 -15.84
N LEU A 219 -5.08 -0.70 -16.03
CA LEU A 219 -5.25 -0.07 -17.34
C LEU A 219 -3.92 0.53 -17.80
N ASP A 220 -3.55 0.21 -19.01
CA ASP A 220 -2.40 0.84 -19.67
C ASP A 220 -2.81 2.22 -20.19
N ILE A 221 -2.26 3.27 -19.61
CA ILE A 221 -2.54 4.66 -20.01
C ILE A 221 -1.90 5.06 -21.35
N SER A 222 -1.13 4.19 -21.98
CA SER A 222 -0.62 4.41 -23.34
C SER A 222 -1.61 4.00 -24.42
N GLU A 223 -2.61 3.17 -24.08
CA GLU A 223 -3.68 2.80 -25.00
C GLU A 223 -4.65 4.00 -25.22
N ALA A 224 -5.18 4.11 -26.43
CA ALA A 224 -6.00 5.28 -26.78
C ALA A 224 -7.36 5.29 -26.06
N ASP A 225 -7.89 4.13 -25.71
CA ASP A 225 -9.23 3.90 -25.17
C ASP A 225 -9.28 3.67 -23.64
N TRP A 226 -8.15 3.87 -22.94
CA TRP A 226 -8.07 3.57 -21.50
C TRP A 226 -9.12 4.34 -20.67
N ILE A 227 -9.52 5.55 -21.10
CA ILE A 227 -10.56 6.34 -20.43
C ILE A 227 -11.94 5.70 -20.63
N ASP A 228 -12.21 5.18 -21.83
CA ASP A 228 -13.47 4.51 -22.10
C ASP A 228 -13.59 3.20 -21.31
N GLY A 229 -12.51 2.44 -21.20
CA GLY A 229 -12.43 1.29 -20.30
C GLY A 229 -12.70 1.67 -18.84
N LEU A 230 -12.12 2.79 -18.38
CA LEU A 230 -12.36 3.28 -17.02
C LEU A 230 -13.83 3.69 -16.80
N ARG A 231 -14.48 4.32 -17.80
CA ARG A 231 -15.92 4.66 -17.77
C ARG A 231 -16.79 3.42 -17.69
N GLU A 232 -16.47 2.38 -18.45
CA GLU A 232 -17.18 1.10 -18.42
C GLU A 232 -17.16 0.50 -17.03
N TYR A 233 -15.98 0.35 -16.43
CA TYR A 233 -15.85 -0.16 -15.06
C TYR A 233 -16.57 0.72 -14.03
N ALA A 234 -16.54 2.04 -14.18
CA ALA A 234 -17.27 2.95 -13.30
C ALA A 234 -18.78 2.82 -13.46
N SER A 235 -19.29 2.54 -14.67
CA SER A 235 -20.73 2.33 -14.92
C SER A 235 -21.25 1.04 -14.27
N GLN A 236 -20.39 0.02 -14.15
CA GLN A 236 -20.66 -1.30 -13.58
C GLN A 236 -19.94 -1.50 -12.24
N TRP A 237 -19.73 -0.45 -11.48
CA TRP A 237 -18.85 -0.42 -10.28
C TRP A 237 -19.18 -1.49 -9.23
N ASP A 238 -20.44 -1.84 -9.06
CA ASP A 238 -20.91 -2.87 -8.12
C ASP A 238 -20.53 -4.27 -8.58
N ILE A 239 -20.64 -4.58 -9.86
CA ILE A 239 -20.15 -5.83 -10.48
C ILE A 239 -18.63 -5.87 -10.37
N THR A 240 -17.95 -4.79 -10.77
CA THR A 240 -16.50 -4.65 -10.68
C THR A 240 -15.98 -4.90 -9.25
N TYR A 241 -16.69 -4.37 -8.24
CA TYR A 241 -16.35 -4.63 -6.84
C TYR A 241 -16.55 -6.11 -6.46
N GLN A 242 -17.68 -6.74 -6.86
CA GLN A 242 -17.97 -8.13 -6.52
C GLN A 242 -16.92 -9.09 -7.07
N GLU A 243 -16.51 -8.89 -8.31
CA GLU A 243 -15.49 -9.70 -8.99
C GLU A 243 -14.10 -9.51 -8.35
N ALA A 244 -13.68 -8.26 -8.17
CA ALA A 244 -12.40 -7.94 -7.54
C ALA A 244 -12.34 -8.48 -6.10
N PHE A 245 -13.42 -8.36 -5.34
CA PHE A 245 -13.49 -8.86 -3.98
C PHE A 245 -13.49 -10.39 -3.91
N LYS A 246 -14.18 -11.08 -4.83
CA LYS A 246 -14.11 -12.53 -4.94
C LYS A 246 -12.68 -13.00 -5.21
N ASN A 247 -12.00 -12.38 -6.15
CA ASN A 247 -10.60 -12.69 -6.44
C ASN A 247 -9.71 -12.49 -5.18
N TYR A 248 -10.01 -11.46 -4.38
CA TYR A 248 -9.32 -11.22 -3.12
C TYR A 248 -9.58 -12.33 -2.08
N GLU A 249 -10.83 -12.75 -1.89
CA GLU A 249 -11.18 -13.85 -0.98
C GLU A 249 -10.47 -15.15 -1.37
N ASP A 250 -10.50 -15.50 -2.66
CA ASP A 250 -9.86 -16.72 -3.20
C ASP A 250 -8.32 -16.65 -3.04
N MET A 251 -7.73 -15.50 -3.34
CA MET A 251 -6.29 -15.25 -3.17
C MET A 251 -5.88 -15.35 -1.71
N VAL A 252 -6.60 -14.70 -0.78
CA VAL A 252 -6.30 -14.76 0.66
C VAL A 252 -6.40 -16.19 1.19
N ALA A 253 -7.43 -16.93 0.81
CA ALA A 253 -7.62 -18.32 1.22
C ALA A 253 -6.49 -19.23 0.71
N SER A 254 -6.03 -19.06 -0.52
CA SER A 254 -4.89 -19.79 -1.09
C SER A 254 -3.59 -19.40 -0.40
N PHE A 255 -3.32 -18.11 -0.28
CA PHE A 255 -2.07 -17.61 0.29
C PHE A 255 -1.88 -18.04 1.75
N ARG A 256 -2.95 -18.05 2.56
CA ARG A 256 -2.88 -18.49 3.95
C ARG A 256 -2.61 -19.98 4.13
N ARG A 257 -3.05 -20.82 3.17
CA ARG A 257 -2.69 -22.25 3.16
C ARG A 257 -1.23 -22.46 2.83
N GLU A 258 -0.69 -21.69 1.88
CA GLU A 258 0.70 -21.76 1.46
C GLU A 258 1.65 -21.13 2.49
N ARG A 259 1.23 -20.03 3.10
CA ARG A 259 2.00 -19.23 4.05
C ARG A 259 1.14 -18.84 5.26
N PRO A 260 0.97 -19.73 6.24
CA PRO A 260 0.22 -19.44 7.45
C PRO A 260 0.92 -18.35 8.27
N PHE A 261 0.20 -17.80 9.24
CA PHE A 261 0.80 -16.86 10.18
C PHE A 261 2.00 -17.49 10.89
N PRO A 262 3.17 -16.84 10.90
CA PRO A 262 4.38 -17.40 11.53
C PRO A 262 4.18 -17.60 13.04
N GLN A 263 4.53 -18.80 13.53
CA GLN A 263 4.45 -19.17 14.94
C GLN A 263 5.79 -19.04 15.67
N ASP A 264 6.87 -18.95 14.92
CA ASP A 264 8.28 -19.00 15.39
C ASP A 264 8.91 -17.61 15.56
N ILE A 265 8.17 -16.65 16.09
CA ILE A 265 8.62 -15.26 16.24
C ILE A 265 9.15 -14.97 17.64
#